data_2be0a59f6139bfe2753f785283405117
#
_entry.id   2be0a59f6139bfe2753f785283405117
#
_cell.length_a   1.000
_cell.length_b   1.000
_cell.length_c   1.000
_cell.angle_alpha   90.00
_cell.angle_beta   90.00
_cell.angle_gamma   90.00
#
_symmetry.space_group_name_H-M   'P 1'
#
loop_
_entity.id
_entity.type
_entity.pdbx_description
1 polymer ?
#
loop_
_entity_poly.entity_id
_entity_poly.type
_entity_poly.pdbx_seq_one_letter_code
_entity_poly.pdbx_strand_id
1 'polypeptide(L)'
;MPTASMEADKKIQEKVPRLQRLCGTVCAWALPAATQFLNYRIGHYDLAADPARPEYDEHCIYVFWHEYITSVLPKWGRTPLTLLVSQHRDAEILNQMALGLGLNIVRGSTTRGGSRAIRELKRYSKTSSIVISPDGPKGPRREMAMGAIYLASLLKMPIVPVGIGVSRAWRLNTWDKFTIPKPMARVRVIFGPKYYLPPRTKKKQLEQHRLFTQSRLEHITEIAEQWAVSGDKLVGARKFRRARRKANFYLEPKTQRHTIPFSRNKAA
;
A
#
# COMPACT_ATOMS: atom_id res chain seq x y z
N MET A 1 10.18 19.71 21.95
CA MET A 1 9.54 20.78 21.16
C MET A 1 8.82 20.12 19.97
N PRO A 2 7.55 20.43 19.71
CA PRO A 2 6.84 19.90 18.54
C PRO A 2 7.52 20.43 17.28
N THR A 3 7.82 19.51 16.34
CA THR A 3 8.47 19.86 15.08
C THR A 3 7.52 20.69 14.21
N ALA A 4 8.04 21.60 13.37
CA ALA A 4 7.27 22.42 12.43
C ALA A 4 6.28 21.63 11.55
N SER A 5 6.50 20.34 11.39
CA SER A 5 5.60 19.38 10.73
C SER A 5 4.34 19.11 11.57
N MET A 6 4.44 18.99 12.89
CA MET A 6 3.28 18.80 13.78
C MET A 6 2.37 20.03 13.84
N GLU A 7 2.96 21.24 13.76
CA GLU A 7 2.18 22.49 13.73
C GLU A 7 1.48 22.68 12.38
N ALA A 8 2.12 22.31 11.28
CA ALA A 8 1.49 22.34 9.95
C ALA A 8 0.32 21.34 9.84
N ASP A 9 0.47 20.15 10.43
CA ASP A 9 -0.59 19.15 10.49
C ASP A 9 -1.75 19.60 11.39
N LYS A 10 -1.48 20.28 12.53
CA LYS A 10 -2.51 20.91 13.36
C LYS A 10 -3.29 21.97 12.59
N LYS A 11 -2.63 22.90 11.87
CA LYS A 11 -3.30 23.93 11.06
C LYS A 11 -4.16 23.37 9.92
N ILE A 12 -3.78 22.23 9.34
CA ILE A 12 -4.57 21.53 8.33
C ILE A 12 -5.80 20.87 8.98
N GLN A 13 -5.65 20.28 10.17
CA GLN A 13 -6.75 19.69 10.92
C GLN A 13 -7.82 20.70 11.34
N GLU A 14 -7.46 21.95 11.63
CA GLU A 14 -8.43 22.99 12.02
C GLU A 14 -9.43 23.36 10.90
N LYS A 15 -9.08 23.16 9.63
CA LYS A 15 -9.92 23.47 8.47
C LYS A 15 -10.83 22.31 8.00
N VAL A 16 -10.77 21.14 8.64
CA VAL A 16 -11.56 19.99 8.25
C VAL A 16 -12.97 20.10 8.85
N PRO A 17 -14.03 19.94 8.05
CA PRO A 17 -15.40 19.90 8.57
C PRO A 17 -15.56 18.85 9.67
N ARG A 18 -16.24 19.24 10.76
CA ARG A 18 -16.46 18.36 11.94
C ARG A 18 -17.05 17.01 11.56
N LEU A 19 -17.95 16.99 10.59
CA LEU A 19 -18.56 15.75 10.07
C LEU A 19 -17.53 14.80 9.46
N GLN A 20 -16.58 15.29 8.63
CA GLN A 20 -15.54 14.44 8.03
C GLN A 20 -14.58 13.88 9.08
N ARG A 21 -14.25 14.65 10.11
CA ARG A 21 -13.47 14.16 11.26
C ARG A 21 -14.19 13.04 11.99
N LEU A 22 -15.50 13.25 12.30
CA LEU A 22 -16.31 12.25 12.97
C LEU A 22 -16.41 10.97 12.13
N CYS A 23 -16.74 11.09 10.84
CA CYS A 23 -16.79 9.95 9.93
C CYS A 23 -15.44 9.19 9.87
N GLY A 24 -14.32 9.91 9.74
CA GLY A 24 -12.98 9.29 9.71
C GLY A 24 -12.65 8.58 11.03
N THR A 25 -13.00 9.17 12.16
CA THR A 25 -12.80 8.56 13.50
C THR A 25 -13.68 7.31 13.65
N VAL A 26 -14.95 7.39 13.28
CA VAL A 26 -15.85 6.22 13.30
C VAL A 26 -15.33 5.12 12.39
N CYS A 27 -14.86 5.45 11.18
CA CYS A 27 -14.23 4.48 10.28
C CYS A 27 -12.97 3.85 10.88
N ALA A 28 -12.15 4.62 11.59
CA ALA A 28 -10.93 4.12 12.24
C ALA A 28 -11.22 3.06 13.31
N TRP A 29 -12.38 3.12 13.96
CA TRP A 29 -12.84 2.14 14.94
C TRP A 29 -13.65 1.01 14.31
N ALA A 30 -14.60 1.35 13.43
CA ALA A 30 -15.54 0.41 12.84
C ALA A 30 -14.87 -0.56 11.87
N LEU A 31 -13.93 -0.09 11.03
CA LEU A 31 -13.27 -0.94 10.05
C LEU A 31 -12.40 -2.05 10.67
N PRO A 32 -11.53 -1.78 11.67
CA PRO A 32 -10.82 -2.86 12.36
C PRO A 32 -11.75 -3.86 13.01
N ALA A 33 -12.84 -3.41 13.64
CA ALA A 33 -13.87 -4.28 14.22
C ALA A 33 -14.55 -5.13 13.14
N ALA A 34 -15.00 -4.52 12.05
CA ALA A 34 -15.62 -5.23 10.93
C ALA A 34 -14.67 -6.26 10.30
N THR A 35 -13.36 -5.95 10.21
CA THR A 35 -12.39 -6.89 9.66
C THR A 35 -12.12 -8.12 10.54
N GLN A 36 -12.55 -8.13 11.80
CA GLN A 36 -12.46 -9.33 12.66
C GLN A 36 -13.40 -10.44 12.19
N PHE A 37 -14.52 -10.06 11.56
CA PHE A 37 -15.48 -11.01 10.98
C PHE A 37 -15.09 -11.50 9.57
N LEU A 38 -13.91 -11.13 9.07
CA LEU A 38 -13.42 -11.55 7.77
C LEU A 38 -12.39 -12.67 7.90
N ASN A 39 -12.43 -13.61 6.96
CA ASN A 39 -11.49 -14.72 6.89
C ASN A 39 -10.25 -14.32 6.09
N TYR A 40 -9.23 -13.80 6.77
CA TYR A 40 -7.97 -13.42 6.13
C TYR A 40 -7.00 -14.59 6.01
N ARG A 41 -6.45 -14.76 4.81
CA ARG A 41 -5.24 -15.56 4.57
C ARG A 41 -4.27 -14.77 3.72
N ILE A 42 -2.98 -14.97 3.98
CA ILE A 42 -1.91 -14.24 3.32
C ILE A 42 -0.96 -15.23 2.68
N GLY A 43 -0.68 -15.02 1.41
CA GLY A 43 0.36 -15.68 0.63
C GLY A 43 1.57 -14.76 0.49
N HIS A 44 2.76 -15.33 0.47
CA HIS A 44 3.99 -14.57 0.33
C HIS A 44 4.88 -15.28 -0.70
N TYR A 45 5.41 -14.50 -1.64
CA TYR A 45 6.56 -14.93 -2.44
C TYR A 45 7.85 -14.82 -1.63
N ASP A 46 7.92 -13.82 -0.74
CA ASP A 46 9.00 -13.60 0.21
C ASP A 46 8.41 -13.13 1.55
N LEU A 47 8.68 -13.85 2.64
CA LEU A 47 8.20 -13.50 3.99
C LEU A 47 8.79 -12.17 4.48
N ALA A 48 9.98 -11.82 4.01
CA ALA A 48 10.65 -10.57 4.33
C ALA A 48 9.99 -9.34 3.69
N ALA A 49 9.03 -9.54 2.77
CA ALA A 49 8.28 -8.47 2.15
C ALA A 49 7.03 -8.01 2.96
N ASP A 50 6.65 -8.70 4.03
CA ASP A 50 5.46 -8.33 4.82
C ASP A 50 5.85 -7.54 6.07
N PRO A 51 5.46 -6.25 6.20
CA PRO A 51 5.85 -5.41 7.34
C PRO A 51 5.21 -5.82 8.66
N ALA A 52 4.26 -6.76 8.66
CA ALA A 52 3.67 -7.34 9.87
C ALA A 52 4.44 -8.58 10.38
N ARG A 53 5.49 -8.99 9.68
CA ARG A 53 6.25 -10.22 9.97
C ARG A 53 7.57 -9.92 10.68
N PRO A 54 8.05 -10.86 11.53
CA PRO A 54 9.37 -10.72 12.16
C PRO A 54 10.53 -10.84 11.13
N GLU A 55 10.29 -11.51 10.00
CA GLU A 55 11.25 -11.68 8.91
C GLU A 55 11.42 -10.42 8.05
N TYR A 56 10.59 -9.39 8.24
CA TYR A 56 10.67 -8.12 7.51
C TYR A 56 12.06 -7.48 7.63
N ASP A 57 12.72 -7.26 6.51
CA ASP A 57 14.15 -6.92 6.48
C ASP A 57 14.50 -5.58 5.82
N GLU A 58 13.61 -5.03 4.98
CA GLU A 58 13.85 -3.73 4.37
C GLU A 58 12.55 -2.98 4.03
N HIS A 59 12.64 -1.64 3.98
CA HIS A 59 11.53 -0.80 3.58
C HIS A 59 11.29 -0.87 2.08
N CYS A 60 10.01 -1.05 1.70
CA CYS A 60 9.56 -1.24 0.31
C CYS A 60 8.53 -0.17 -0.07
N ILE A 61 8.24 -0.07 -1.37
CA ILE A 61 7.07 0.60 -1.89
C ILE A 61 6.02 -0.46 -2.22
N TYR A 62 4.94 -0.53 -1.44
CA TYR A 62 3.81 -1.41 -1.71
C TYR A 62 2.86 -0.75 -2.68
N VAL A 63 2.48 -1.50 -3.71
CA VAL A 63 1.47 -1.06 -4.69
C VAL A 63 0.32 -2.06 -4.73
N PHE A 64 -0.91 -1.54 -4.62
CA PHE A 64 -2.15 -2.31 -4.78
C PHE A 64 -3.26 -1.41 -5.33
N TRP A 65 -4.28 -1.99 -5.96
CA TRP A 65 -5.37 -1.24 -6.57
C TRP A 65 -6.23 -0.50 -5.54
N HIS A 66 -6.62 0.73 -5.84
CA HIS A 66 -7.35 1.65 -4.96
C HIS A 66 -8.65 1.02 -4.42
N GLU A 67 -9.34 0.22 -5.24
CA GLU A 67 -10.58 -0.46 -4.87
C GLU A 67 -10.49 -1.30 -3.59
N TYR A 68 -9.31 -1.77 -3.19
CA TYR A 68 -9.11 -2.68 -2.05
C TYR A 68 -8.60 -2.03 -0.77
N ILE A 69 -8.52 -0.70 -0.72
CA ILE A 69 -7.88 0.02 0.39
C ILE A 69 -8.49 -0.33 1.75
N THR A 70 -9.82 -0.49 1.84
CA THR A 70 -10.52 -0.89 3.07
C THR A 70 -10.24 -2.31 3.51
N SER A 71 -9.84 -3.16 2.57
CA SER A 71 -9.55 -4.57 2.83
C SER A 71 -8.18 -4.79 3.46
N VAL A 72 -7.23 -3.85 3.32
CA VAL A 72 -5.85 -4.04 3.77
C VAL A 72 -5.47 -3.12 4.91
N LEU A 73 -5.73 -1.83 4.84
CA LEU A 73 -5.24 -0.85 5.80
C LEU A 73 -5.57 -1.20 7.27
N PRO A 74 -6.79 -1.68 7.62
CA PRO A 74 -7.11 -1.98 9.02
C PRO A 74 -6.25 -3.10 9.62
N LYS A 75 -5.77 -4.04 8.81
CA LYS A 75 -4.95 -5.16 9.28
C LYS A 75 -3.50 -4.77 9.50
N TRP A 76 -2.95 -3.90 8.65
CA TRP A 76 -1.56 -3.42 8.77
C TRP A 76 -1.43 -2.10 9.54
N GLY A 77 -2.47 -1.63 10.22
CA GLY A 77 -2.39 -0.51 11.14
C GLY A 77 -1.28 -0.70 12.19
N ARG A 78 -0.62 0.37 12.64
CA ARG A 78 0.54 0.39 13.57
C ARG A 78 1.76 -0.41 13.10
N THR A 79 1.87 -0.74 11.83
CA THR A 79 3.12 -1.19 11.19
C THR A 79 3.88 0.03 10.64
N PRO A 80 5.18 -0.09 10.34
CA PRO A 80 5.96 1.03 9.82
C PRO A 80 5.58 1.35 8.36
N LEU A 81 4.38 1.86 8.15
CA LEU A 81 3.85 2.23 6.84
C LEU A 81 3.53 3.73 6.77
N THR A 82 3.84 4.33 5.63
CA THR A 82 3.50 5.70 5.25
C THR A 82 2.65 5.68 3.98
N LEU A 83 1.43 6.18 4.05
CA LEU A 83 0.53 6.26 2.92
C LEU A 83 0.76 7.55 2.15
N LEU A 84 0.88 7.45 0.83
CA LEU A 84 0.77 8.59 -0.06
C LEU A 84 -0.70 8.82 -0.43
N VAL A 85 -1.27 9.92 0.06
CA VAL A 85 -2.69 10.25 -0.09
C VAL A 85 -2.84 11.54 -0.89
N SER A 86 -3.85 11.61 -1.76
CA SER A 86 -4.18 12.80 -2.54
C SER A 86 -4.57 14.00 -1.65
N GLN A 87 -4.45 15.22 -2.19
CA GLN A 87 -4.89 16.45 -1.54
C GLN A 87 -6.39 16.76 -1.71
N HIS A 88 -7.18 15.87 -2.37
CA HIS A 88 -8.62 16.07 -2.53
C HIS A 88 -9.36 15.99 -1.18
N ARG A 89 -10.53 16.67 -1.11
CA ARG A 89 -11.37 16.69 0.11
C ARG A 89 -11.81 15.29 0.55
N ASP A 90 -12.11 14.41 -0.40
CA ASP A 90 -12.57 13.05 -0.12
C ASP A 90 -11.48 12.19 0.56
N ALA A 91 -10.21 12.55 0.34
CA ALA A 91 -9.08 11.92 1.00
C ALA A 91 -8.99 12.24 2.52
N GLU A 92 -9.81 13.16 3.03
CA GLU A 92 -9.76 13.54 4.44
C GLU A 92 -10.29 12.44 5.36
N ILE A 93 -11.35 11.75 4.96
CA ILE A 93 -11.87 10.60 5.72
C ILE A 93 -10.81 9.51 5.81
N LEU A 94 -10.13 9.21 4.68
CA LEU A 94 -9.03 8.26 4.64
C LEU A 94 -7.86 8.72 5.53
N ASN A 95 -7.56 10.02 5.53
CA ASN A 95 -6.52 10.62 6.37
C ASN A 95 -6.81 10.38 7.86
N GLN A 96 -8.01 10.73 8.33
CA GLN A 96 -8.40 10.54 9.73
C GLN A 96 -8.43 9.05 10.11
N MET A 97 -8.93 8.20 9.22
CA MET A 97 -8.91 6.76 9.41
C MET A 97 -7.48 6.21 9.55
N ALA A 98 -6.58 6.59 8.67
CA ALA A 98 -5.21 6.10 8.67
C ALA A 98 -4.43 6.58 9.91
N LEU A 99 -4.64 7.83 10.35
CA LEU A 99 -4.10 8.34 11.62
C LEU A 99 -4.61 7.54 12.81
N GLY A 100 -5.92 7.25 12.88
CA GLY A 100 -6.51 6.41 13.92
C GLY A 100 -5.98 4.96 13.91
N LEU A 101 -5.56 4.47 12.75
CA LEU A 101 -4.88 3.18 12.60
C LEU A 101 -3.38 3.24 12.97
N GLY A 102 -2.84 4.40 13.29
CA GLY A 102 -1.44 4.61 13.63
C GLY A 102 -0.50 4.45 12.43
N LEU A 103 -0.96 4.85 11.25
CA LEU A 103 -0.19 4.91 10.02
C LEU A 103 0.29 6.33 9.77
N ASN A 104 1.47 6.48 9.16
CA ASN A 104 1.93 7.80 8.71
C ASN A 104 1.25 8.18 7.40
N ILE A 105 1.11 9.49 7.15
CA ILE A 105 0.49 10.00 5.94
C ILE A 105 1.36 11.10 5.36
N VAL A 106 1.53 11.05 4.04
CA VAL A 106 2.10 12.14 3.25
C VAL A 106 1.06 12.56 2.22
N ARG A 107 0.74 13.85 2.20
CA ARG A 107 -0.22 14.42 1.25
C ARG A 107 0.48 14.99 0.04
N GLY A 108 0.12 14.50 -1.13
CA GLY A 108 0.66 15.00 -2.39
C GLY A 108 0.09 14.29 -3.61
N SER A 109 0.28 14.92 -4.75
CA SER A 109 -0.03 14.33 -6.05
C SER A 109 0.97 14.85 -7.08
N THR A 110 0.95 14.27 -8.28
CA THR A 110 1.77 14.71 -9.41
C THR A 110 1.46 16.15 -9.85
N THR A 111 0.26 16.66 -9.55
CA THR A 111 -0.21 17.98 -9.98
C THR A 111 -0.11 19.07 -8.91
N ARG A 112 -0.18 18.70 -7.61
CA ARG A 112 -0.12 19.68 -6.50
C ARG A 112 0.70 19.13 -5.34
N GLY A 113 1.67 19.92 -4.88
CA GLY A 113 2.48 19.59 -3.71
C GLY A 113 3.46 18.43 -3.90
N GLY A 114 3.74 18.00 -5.14
CA GLY A 114 4.59 16.85 -5.43
C GLY A 114 6.01 16.98 -4.88
N SER A 115 6.66 18.14 -4.99
CA SER A 115 8.01 18.37 -4.47
C SER A 115 8.07 18.30 -2.93
N ARG A 116 7.03 18.80 -2.24
CA ARG A 116 6.91 18.68 -0.78
C ARG A 116 6.70 17.23 -0.38
N ALA A 117 5.76 16.53 -1.03
CA ALA A 117 5.48 15.13 -0.79
C ALA A 117 6.72 14.25 -0.99
N ILE A 118 7.50 14.49 -2.05
CA ILE A 118 8.75 13.77 -2.30
C ILE A 118 9.76 13.97 -1.15
N ARG A 119 9.93 15.20 -0.65
CA ARG A 119 10.82 15.47 0.50
C ARG A 119 10.36 14.74 1.75
N GLU A 120 9.06 14.76 2.04
CA GLU A 120 8.48 14.05 3.17
C GLU A 120 8.62 12.53 3.03
N LEU A 121 8.30 11.96 1.86
CA LEU A 121 8.50 10.54 1.58
C LEU A 121 9.96 10.11 1.71
N LYS A 122 10.92 10.96 1.26
CA LYS A 122 12.36 10.69 1.43
C LYS A 122 12.76 10.64 2.91
N ARG A 123 12.12 11.43 3.77
CA ARG A 123 12.33 11.36 5.22
C ARG A 123 11.76 10.07 5.80
N TYR A 124 10.51 9.74 5.44
CA TYR A 124 9.84 8.53 5.94
C TYR A 124 10.44 7.24 5.38
N SER A 125 11.01 7.24 4.19
CA SER A 125 11.62 6.03 3.58
C SER A 125 12.77 5.44 4.39
N LYS A 126 13.33 6.20 5.33
CA LYS A 126 14.37 5.72 6.25
C LYS A 126 13.82 4.88 7.41
N THR A 127 12.54 5.04 7.75
CA THR A 127 11.92 4.44 8.96
C THR A 127 10.63 3.70 8.66
N SER A 128 10.12 3.78 7.44
CA SER A 128 8.85 3.15 7.06
C SER A 128 8.80 2.82 5.57
N SER A 129 8.05 1.80 5.23
CA SER A 129 7.66 1.52 3.86
C SER A 129 6.59 2.48 3.37
N ILE A 130 6.55 2.68 2.07
CA ILE A 130 5.58 3.58 1.42
C ILE A 130 4.47 2.75 0.80
N VAL A 131 3.24 3.21 0.94
CA VAL A 131 2.04 2.57 0.37
C VAL A 131 1.43 3.49 -0.66
N ILE A 132 1.20 2.99 -1.87
CA ILE A 132 0.68 3.76 -3.00
C ILE A 132 -0.40 2.94 -3.70
N SER A 133 -1.58 3.54 -3.93
CA SER A 133 -2.55 3.04 -4.91
C SER A 133 -2.21 3.66 -6.26
N PRO A 134 -1.62 2.88 -7.18
CA PRO A 134 -0.96 3.43 -8.36
C PRO A 134 -1.94 3.96 -9.42
N ASP A 135 -3.19 3.55 -9.40
CA ASP A 135 -4.29 4.07 -10.23
C ASP A 135 -4.79 5.46 -9.76
N GLY A 136 -4.33 5.91 -8.58
CA GLY A 136 -4.62 7.24 -8.06
C GLY A 136 -6.10 7.48 -7.75
N PRO A 137 -6.46 8.70 -7.32
CA PRO A 137 -7.82 9.01 -6.86
C PRO A 137 -8.83 9.27 -7.99
N LYS A 138 -8.38 9.36 -9.23
CA LYS A 138 -9.22 9.69 -10.39
C LYS A 138 -9.24 8.59 -11.46
N GLY A 139 -8.43 7.54 -11.26
CA GLY A 139 -8.27 6.48 -12.25
C GLY A 139 -7.53 6.89 -13.53
N PRO A 140 -7.66 6.09 -14.56
CA PRO A 140 -8.57 4.95 -14.75
C PRO A 140 -8.32 3.76 -13.81
N ARG A 141 -9.38 2.99 -13.54
CA ARG A 141 -9.30 1.80 -12.68
C ARG A 141 -8.29 0.79 -13.19
N ARG A 142 -7.41 0.35 -12.30
CA ARG A 142 -6.35 -0.64 -12.58
C ARG A 142 -5.37 -0.20 -13.68
N GLU A 143 -5.18 1.09 -13.84
CA GLU A 143 -4.14 1.63 -14.70
C GLU A 143 -3.09 2.33 -13.85
N MET A 144 -1.86 1.83 -13.93
CA MET A 144 -0.78 2.33 -13.07
C MET A 144 -0.21 3.65 -13.61
N ALA A 145 -0.27 4.70 -12.77
CA ALA A 145 0.45 5.94 -13.04
C ALA A 145 1.96 5.80 -12.77
N MET A 146 2.76 6.67 -13.39
CA MET A 146 4.23 6.66 -13.29
C MET A 146 4.76 6.92 -11.87
N GLY A 147 3.94 7.48 -10.97
CA GLY A 147 4.37 7.99 -9.66
C GLY A 147 5.10 6.97 -8.80
N ALA A 148 4.60 5.73 -8.71
CA ALA A 148 5.21 4.67 -7.91
C ALA A 148 6.60 4.29 -8.43
N ILE A 149 6.76 4.16 -9.75
CA ILE A 149 8.03 3.83 -10.41
C ILE A 149 9.05 4.95 -10.22
N TYR A 150 8.61 6.20 -10.42
CA TYR A 150 9.46 7.37 -10.21
C TYR A 150 9.98 7.44 -8.76
N LEU A 151 9.11 7.22 -7.77
CA LEU A 151 9.50 7.20 -6.35
C LEU A 151 10.45 6.06 -6.04
N ALA A 152 10.23 4.86 -6.58
CA ALA A 152 11.10 3.72 -6.40
C ALA A 152 12.52 3.99 -6.93
N SER A 153 12.63 4.58 -8.11
CA SER A 153 13.90 4.99 -8.70
C SER A 153 14.60 6.07 -7.86
N LEU A 154 13.85 7.08 -7.43
CA LEU A 154 14.38 8.20 -6.67
C LEU A 154 14.82 7.82 -5.26
N LEU A 155 14.02 7.00 -4.56
CA LEU A 155 14.27 6.59 -3.18
C LEU A 155 15.14 5.32 -3.08
N LYS A 156 15.41 4.66 -4.22
CA LYS A 156 16.14 3.39 -4.31
C LYS A 156 15.50 2.28 -3.45
N MET A 157 14.19 2.27 -3.41
CA MET A 157 13.40 1.28 -2.68
C MET A 157 12.83 0.24 -3.65
N PRO A 158 12.78 -1.05 -3.27
CA PRO A 158 12.10 -2.06 -4.07
C PRO A 158 10.59 -1.83 -4.09
N ILE A 159 9.96 -2.22 -5.19
CA ILE A 159 8.49 -2.27 -5.31
C ILE A 159 8.03 -3.67 -4.99
N VAL A 160 6.98 -3.77 -4.19
CA VAL A 160 6.27 -5.03 -3.89
C VAL A 160 4.82 -4.88 -4.36
N PRO A 161 4.42 -5.57 -5.43
CA PRO A 161 3.02 -5.63 -5.82
C PRO A 161 2.25 -6.49 -4.82
N VAL A 162 1.09 -6.00 -4.38
CA VAL A 162 0.23 -6.70 -3.41
C VAL A 162 -1.12 -6.96 -4.06
N GLY A 163 -1.37 -8.23 -4.38
CA GLY A 163 -2.65 -8.69 -4.91
C GLY A 163 -3.66 -8.91 -3.81
N ILE A 164 -4.89 -8.47 -4.03
CA ILE A 164 -5.97 -8.57 -3.06
C ILE A 164 -7.19 -9.14 -3.73
N GLY A 165 -7.81 -10.13 -3.10
CA GLY A 165 -9.07 -10.73 -3.55
C GLY A 165 -10.08 -10.82 -2.41
N VAL A 166 -11.36 -10.62 -2.75
CA VAL A 166 -12.49 -10.67 -1.82
C VAL A 166 -13.60 -11.55 -2.40
N SER A 167 -14.00 -12.60 -1.71
CA SER A 167 -14.98 -13.57 -2.23
C SER A 167 -16.40 -13.01 -2.35
N ARG A 168 -16.81 -12.11 -1.46
CA ARG A 168 -18.13 -11.47 -1.42
C ARG A 168 -17.98 -10.02 -0.95
N ALA A 169 -18.43 -9.07 -1.75
CA ALA A 169 -18.31 -7.67 -1.46
C ALA A 169 -19.49 -6.86 -1.99
N TRP A 170 -19.75 -5.69 -1.37
CA TRP A 170 -20.46 -4.60 -2.01
C TRP A 170 -19.46 -3.85 -2.89
N ARG A 171 -19.77 -3.67 -4.15
CA ARG A 171 -19.00 -2.85 -5.08
C ARG A 171 -19.78 -1.58 -5.37
N LEU A 172 -19.19 -0.45 -5.00
CA LEU A 172 -19.84 0.84 -5.20
C LEU A 172 -19.77 1.24 -6.68
N ASN A 173 -20.73 2.05 -7.11
CA ASN A 173 -20.73 2.59 -8.48
C ASN A 173 -19.82 3.83 -8.56
N THR A 174 -18.53 3.61 -8.25
CA THR A 174 -17.44 4.58 -8.33
C THR A 174 -16.51 4.22 -9.47
N TRP A 175 -15.65 5.15 -9.90
CA TRP A 175 -14.69 4.94 -10.99
C TRP A 175 -13.80 3.70 -10.75
N ASP A 176 -13.45 3.40 -9.49
CA ASP A 176 -12.61 2.28 -9.06
C ASP A 176 -13.39 1.02 -8.68
N LYS A 177 -14.74 1.06 -8.68
CA LYS A 177 -15.60 -0.01 -8.14
C LYS A 177 -15.22 -0.37 -6.70
N PHE A 178 -15.12 0.67 -5.86
CA PHE A 178 -14.67 0.56 -4.47
C PHE A 178 -15.31 -0.64 -3.75
N THR A 179 -14.46 -1.48 -3.19
CA THR A 179 -14.84 -2.81 -2.70
C THR A 179 -14.92 -2.83 -1.18
N ILE A 180 -16.13 -3.08 -0.66
CA ILE A 180 -16.38 -3.25 0.78
C ILE A 180 -16.67 -4.73 1.04
N PRO A 181 -15.79 -5.46 1.74
CA PRO A 181 -16.04 -6.87 2.05
C PRO A 181 -17.32 -7.07 2.86
N LYS A 182 -18.15 -8.02 2.47
CA LYS A 182 -19.31 -8.45 3.27
C LYS A 182 -18.84 -9.23 4.49
N PRO A 183 -19.62 -9.23 5.60
CA PRO A 183 -19.32 -10.09 6.74
C PRO A 183 -19.08 -11.54 6.34
N MET A 184 -18.16 -12.20 7.00
CA MET A 184 -17.74 -13.60 6.73
C MET A 184 -17.10 -13.82 5.35
N ALA A 185 -16.81 -12.76 4.58
CA ALA A 185 -16.10 -12.90 3.32
C ALA A 185 -14.67 -13.39 3.53
N ARG A 186 -14.18 -14.18 2.56
CA ARG A 186 -12.77 -14.52 2.48
C ARG A 186 -12.00 -13.35 1.84
N VAL A 187 -10.98 -12.88 2.52
CA VAL A 187 -10.02 -11.91 2.01
C VAL A 187 -8.68 -12.62 1.83
N ARG A 188 -8.10 -12.49 0.65
CA ARG A 188 -6.82 -13.07 0.28
C ARG A 188 -5.87 -11.95 -0.10
N VAL A 189 -4.70 -11.96 0.51
CA VAL A 189 -3.66 -10.97 0.24
C VAL A 189 -2.40 -11.71 -0.15
N ILE A 190 -1.80 -11.35 -1.27
CA ILE A 190 -0.57 -11.96 -1.77
C ILE A 190 0.50 -10.88 -1.90
N PHE A 191 1.56 -10.99 -1.13
CA PHE A 191 2.76 -10.19 -1.31
C PHE A 191 3.61 -10.79 -2.43
N GLY A 192 3.75 -10.06 -3.53
CA GLY A 192 4.59 -10.43 -4.65
C GLY A 192 6.09 -10.32 -4.35
N PRO A 193 6.93 -10.72 -5.28
CA PRO A 193 8.37 -10.59 -5.14
C PRO A 193 8.80 -9.13 -5.14
N LYS A 194 9.86 -8.83 -4.39
CA LYS A 194 10.51 -7.52 -4.43
C LYS A 194 11.09 -7.26 -5.82
N TYR A 195 10.81 -6.09 -6.37
CA TYR A 195 11.32 -5.67 -7.65
C TYR A 195 12.18 -4.42 -7.49
N TYR A 196 13.46 -4.53 -7.81
CA TYR A 196 14.43 -3.45 -7.74
C TYR A 196 14.59 -2.80 -9.11
N LEU A 197 14.44 -1.47 -9.18
CA LEU A 197 14.75 -0.76 -10.39
C LEU A 197 16.27 -0.65 -10.54
N PRO A 198 16.80 -0.79 -11.78
CA PRO A 198 18.21 -0.56 -12.04
C PRO A 198 18.62 0.85 -11.65
N PRO A 199 19.84 1.06 -11.14
CA PRO A 199 20.34 2.40 -10.85
C PRO A 199 20.41 3.24 -12.13
N ARG A 200 20.15 4.56 -12.02
CA ARG A 200 20.20 5.51 -13.15
C ARG A 200 19.22 5.20 -14.30
N THR A 201 18.03 4.69 -13.97
CA THR A 201 16.98 4.40 -14.95
C THR A 201 16.59 5.65 -15.72
N LYS A 202 16.72 5.63 -17.06
CA LYS A 202 16.34 6.74 -17.94
C LYS A 202 14.82 6.84 -18.06
N LYS A 203 14.30 8.04 -18.38
CA LYS A 203 12.85 8.30 -18.48
C LYS A 203 12.11 7.29 -19.39
N LYS A 204 12.69 6.93 -20.55
CA LYS A 204 12.09 5.94 -21.48
C LYS A 204 12.00 4.54 -20.85
N GLN A 205 12.96 4.16 -20.00
CA GLN A 205 12.97 2.88 -19.32
C GLN A 205 11.97 2.84 -18.15
N LEU A 206 11.67 4.00 -17.52
CA LEU A 206 10.67 4.06 -16.46
C LEU A 206 9.30 3.60 -16.95
N GLU A 207 8.93 3.88 -18.21
CA GLU A 207 7.67 3.40 -18.78
C GLU A 207 7.65 1.87 -18.92
N GLN A 208 8.75 1.26 -19.35
CA GLN A 208 8.87 -0.19 -19.41
C GLN A 208 8.71 -0.83 -18.01
N HIS A 209 9.33 -0.23 -16.98
CA HIS A 209 9.19 -0.68 -15.61
C HIS A 209 7.76 -0.48 -15.08
N ARG A 210 7.06 0.58 -15.51
CA ARG A 210 5.65 0.82 -15.18
C ARG A 210 4.77 -0.31 -15.72
N LEU A 211 4.88 -0.58 -17.01
CA LEU A 211 4.12 -1.66 -17.68
C LEU A 211 4.42 -3.03 -17.05
N PHE A 212 5.70 -3.32 -16.79
CA PHE A 212 6.09 -4.56 -16.13
C PHE A 212 5.48 -4.68 -14.72
N THR A 213 5.55 -3.61 -13.92
CA THR A 213 5.00 -3.62 -12.55
C THR A 213 3.48 -3.73 -12.58
N GLN A 214 2.82 -3.05 -13.50
CA GLN A 214 1.37 -3.14 -13.71
C GLN A 214 0.95 -4.58 -14.02
N SER A 215 1.57 -5.21 -15.03
CA SER A 215 1.29 -6.60 -15.38
C SER A 215 1.49 -7.57 -14.21
N ARG A 216 2.53 -7.36 -13.40
CA ARG A 216 2.75 -8.15 -12.17
C ARG A 216 1.67 -7.94 -11.12
N LEU A 217 1.23 -6.69 -10.93
CA LEU A 217 0.17 -6.36 -10.00
C LEU A 217 -1.18 -6.93 -10.44
N GLU A 218 -1.49 -6.84 -11.73
CA GLU A 218 -2.68 -7.46 -12.34
C GLU A 218 -2.69 -8.97 -12.09
N HIS A 219 -1.63 -9.65 -12.49
CA HIS A 219 -1.50 -11.11 -12.35
C HIS A 219 -1.64 -11.57 -10.89
N ILE A 220 -0.96 -10.93 -9.94
CA ILE A 220 -1.06 -11.29 -8.52
C ILE A 220 -2.46 -10.98 -7.97
N THR A 221 -3.11 -9.92 -8.47
CA THR A 221 -4.48 -9.59 -8.10
C THR A 221 -5.45 -10.65 -8.58
N GLU A 222 -5.33 -11.10 -9.83
CA GLU A 222 -6.14 -12.19 -10.39
C GLU A 222 -6.00 -13.48 -9.57
N ILE A 223 -4.78 -13.87 -9.23
CA ILE A 223 -4.53 -15.04 -8.36
C ILE A 223 -5.22 -14.87 -7.00
N ALA A 224 -5.13 -13.68 -6.39
CA ALA A 224 -5.75 -13.41 -5.10
C ALA A 224 -7.29 -13.44 -5.19
N GLU A 225 -7.87 -12.91 -6.27
CA GLU A 225 -9.32 -12.93 -6.53
C GLU A 225 -9.81 -14.36 -6.74
N GLN A 226 -9.15 -15.15 -7.58
CA GLN A 226 -9.49 -16.57 -7.80
C GLN A 226 -9.37 -17.37 -6.51
N TRP A 227 -8.30 -17.16 -5.75
CA TRP A 227 -8.12 -17.80 -4.44
C TRP A 227 -9.20 -17.40 -3.43
N ALA A 228 -9.66 -16.15 -3.44
CA ALA A 228 -10.74 -15.73 -2.56
C ALA A 228 -12.06 -16.43 -2.92
N VAL A 229 -12.33 -16.63 -4.22
CA VAL A 229 -13.55 -17.29 -4.71
C VAL A 229 -13.50 -18.81 -4.45
N SER A 230 -12.43 -19.50 -4.84
CA SER A 230 -12.30 -20.94 -4.64
C SER A 230 -12.23 -21.33 -3.18
N GLY A 231 -11.51 -20.55 -2.37
CA GLY A 231 -11.32 -20.82 -0.95
C GLY A 231 -10.30 -21.90 -0.63
N ASP A 232 -9.57 -22.37 -1.64
CA ASP A 232 -8.58 -23.43 -1.54
C ASP A 232 -7.48 -23.14 -0.50
N LYS A 233 -6.82 -24.22 -0.07
CA LYS A 233 -5.64 -24.09 0.78
C LYS A 233 -4.40 -23.97 -0.09
N LEU A 234 -3.96 -22.74 -0.38
CA LEU A 234 -2.65 -22.54 -1.02
C LEU A 234 -1.53 -22.98 -0.06
N VAL A 235 -0.58 -23.75 -0.63
CA VAL A 235 0.64 -24.17 0.10
C VAL A 235 1.40 -22.91 0.54
N GLY A 236 1.82 -22.87 1.81
CA GLY A 236 2.50 -21.71 2.39
C GLY A 236 1.60 -20.54 2.82
N ALA A 237 0.30 -20.55 2.48
CA ALA A 237 -0.62 -19.53 2.92
C ALA A 237 -0.89 -19.62 4.42
N ARG A 238 -0.81 -18.47 5.10
CA ARG A 238 -0.96 -18.40 6.57
C ARG A 238 -2.16 -17.54 6.96
N LYS A 239 -2.74 -17.83 8.13
CA LYS A 239 -3.69 -16.90 8.76
C LYS A 239 -2.94 -15.62 9.12
N PHE A 240 -3.59 -14.46 8.97
CA PHE A 240 -3.02 -13.21 9.41
C PHE A 240 -2.72 -13.28 10.92
N ARG A 241 -1.47 -13.14 11.29
CA ARG A 241 -1.01 -12.99 12.67
C ARG A 241 -0.13 -11.76 12.73
N ARG A 242 -0.57 -10.77 13.47
CA ARG A 242 0.23 -9.57 13.72
C ARG A 242 1.42 -9.95 14.60
N ALA A 243 2.63 -9.58 14.21
CA ALA A 243 3.79 -9.71 15.07
C ALA A 243 3.58 -8.90 16.34
N ARG A 244 3.88 -9.47 17.52
CA ARG A 244 3.99 -8.68 18.74
C ARG A 244 5.15 -7.72 18.56
N ARG A 245 4.86 -6.42 18.65
CA ARG A 245 5.83 -5.33 18.42
C ARG A 245 7.00 -5.49 19.40
N LYS A 246 8.21 -5.80 18.93
CA LYS A 246 9.44 -5.45 19.62
C LYS A 246 9.64 -3.94 19.42
N ALA A 247 9.92 -3.21 20.48
CA ALA A 247 9.86 -1.75 20.53
C ALA A 247 10.90 -1.00 19.65
N ASN A 248 11.83 -1.69 19.00
CA ASN A 248 12.91 -1.08 18.21
C ASN A 248 12.95 -1.67 16.80
N PHE A 249 12.23 -1.02 15.87
CA PHE A 249 12.36 -1.27 14.43
C PHE A 249 13.41 -0.32 13.82
N TYR A 250 14.66 -0.47 14.19
CA TYR A 250 15.78 0.02 13.39
C TYR A 250 16.21 -1.14 12.49
N LEU A 251 15.91 -1.03 11.20
CA LEU A 251 16.46 -1.94 10.21
C LEU A 251 17.92 -1.53 9.96
N GLU A 252 18.85 -2.43 10.27
CA GLU A 252 20.24 -2.23 9.84
C GLU A 252 20.32 -2.32 8.32
N PRO A 253 21.08 -1.43 7.65
CA PRO A 253 21.20 -1.48 6.19
C PRO A 253 21.96 -2.75 5.77
N LYS A 254 21.28 -3.70 5.15
CA LYS A 254 21.90 -4.86 4.53
C LYS A 254 22.62 -4.46 3.24
N THR A 255 23.89 -4.80 3.15
CA THR A 255 24.86 -4.35 2.12
C THR A 255 24.79 -5.10 0.78
N GLN A 256 23.89 -6.06 0.57
CA GLN A 256 23.78 -6.79 -0.69
C GLN A 256 22.37 -6.76 -1.29
N ARG A 257 22.24 -6.05 -2.40
CA ARG A 257 21.03 -5.99 -3.24
C ARG A 257 21.20 -6.95 -4.42
N HIS A 258 20.45 -8.04 -4.44
CA HIS A 258 20.34 -8.87 -5.63
C HIS A 258 19.39 -8.18 -6.63
N THR A 259 19.94 -7.64 -7.69
CA THR A 259 19.20 -7.24 -8.88
C THR A 259 18.81 -8.50 -9.64
N ILE A 260 17.52 -8.77 -9.81
CA ILE A 260 17.05 -9.80 -10.73
C ILE A 260 17.30 -9.29 -12.14
N PRO A 261 18.11 -9.97 -12.95
CA PRO A 261 18.33 -9.54 -14.33
C PRO A 261 17.03 -9.66 -15.12
N PHE A 262 16.75 -8.65 -15.94
CA PHE A 262 15.65 -8.61 -16.87
C PHE A 262 15.84 -9.70 -17.92
N SER A 263 15.30 -10.91 -17.71
CA SER A 263 15.31 -11.92 -18.75
C SER A 263 14.35 -11.48 -19.85
N ARG A 264 14.88 -11.20 -21.04
CA ARG A 264 14.10 -11.10 -22.26
C ARG A 264 13.45 -12.46 -22.51
N ASN A 265 12.16 -12.60 -22.23
CA ASN A 265 11.39 -13.66 -22.84
C ASN A 265 11.44 -13.39 -24.35
N LYS A 266 12.26 -14.15 -25.08
CA LYS A 266 12.11 -14.33 -26.51
C LYS A 266 10.76 -15.00 -26.68
N ALA A 267 9.80 -14.25 -27.24
CA ALA A 267 8.62 -14.85 -27.82
C ALA A 267 9.11 -15.76 -28.95
N ALA A 268 8.82 -17.03 -28.85
CA ALA A 268 8.74 -17.94 -29.99
C ALA A 268 7.28 -18.00 -30.37
#